data_283ddab2398d31e4235d5620d876f3cb
#
_entry.id   283ddab2398d31e4235d5620d876f3cb
#
_cell.length_a   1.000
_cell.length_b   1.000
_cell.length_c   1.000
_cell.angle_alpha   90.00
_cell.angle_beta   90.00
_cell.angle_gamma   90.00
#
_symmetry.space_group_name_H-M   'P 1'
#
loop_
_entity.id
_entity.type
_entity.pdbx_description
1 polymer ?
#
loop_
_entity_poly.entity_id
_entity_poly.type
_entity_poly.pdbx_seq_one_letter_code
_entity_poly.pdbx_strand_id
1 'polypeptide(L)'
;MQLSNIVRDRWKGVLFCLIVAIPATLLGKQIEVVGGPVFAILFGMVLALVFPKNHREQLAAGVTYTSKKVLQYAVILLGFGMNLSQILSKGAQSLPIIVATISTSLVIAFVLCRVMNVPGKIATLVGVGSSICGGSAIAATAPVIDADDREIAQAISVIFLFNVIAALVFPTLGGMLGLTNEGFGLFAGTAINDTSSVTAAASAWDSMHPGANVLESATVVKLTRTLAIIPITLVLACWQMHLARKAGGDAKSTFSLKRAFPMFVLFFVLASVITTVLQLPASITAPIKELSKFFIVMAMAAIGFNTDIVELVKKGGKPIALGFCCWIGIACMSLGMQHVLGIW
;
A
#
# COMPACT_ATOMS: atom_id res chain seq x y z
N MET A 1 -25.38 -13.44 -18.40
CA MET A 1 -24.75 -14.73 -18.05
C MET A 1 -23.33 -14.57 -17.44
N GLN A 2 -22.44 -13.67 -17.92
CA GLN A 2 -21.10 -13.49 -17.31
C GLN A 2 -21.09 -12.86 -15.90
N LEU A 3 -21.96 -11.89 -15.59
CA LEU A 3 -22.01 -11.27 -14.26
C LEU A 3 -22.45 -12.24 -13.15
N SER A 4 -23.40 -13.13 -13.42
CA SER A 4 -23.89 -14.10 -12.41
C SER A 4 -22.82 -15.13 -12.02
N ASN A 5 -21.98 -15.55 -12.95
CA ASN A 5 -20.86 -16.46 -12.67
C ASN A 5 -19.75 -15.78 -11.88
N ILE A 6 -19.43 -14.53 -12.20
CA ILE A 6 -18.42 -13.71 -11.48
C ILE A 6 -18.83 -13.48 -10.03
N VAL A 7 -20.10 -13.21 -9.77
CA VAL A 7 -20.63 -13.05 -8.40
C VAL A 7 -20.61 -14.40 -7.67
N ARG A 8 -21.01 -15.49 -8.36
CA ARG A 8 -21.06 -16.84 -7.80
C ARG A 8 -19.68 -17.36 -7.36
N ASP A 9 -18.61 -16.98 -8.06
CA ASP A 9 -17.26 -17.45 -7.72
C ASP A 9 -16.59 -16.61 -6.64
N ARG A 10 -17.05 -15.37 -6.40
CA ARG A 10 -16.43 -14.45 -5.45
C ARG A 10 -17.11 -14.40 -4.08
N TRP A 11 -18.41 -14.67 -3.99
CA TRP A 11 -19.18 -14.48 -2.77
C TRP A 11 -18.64 -15.26 -1.57
N LYS A 12 -18.14 -16.50 -1.79
CA LYS A 12 -17.60 -17.36 -0.73
C LYS A 12 -16.38 -16.70 -0.05
N GLY A 13 -15.44 -16.19 -0.85
CA GLY A 13 -14.26 -15.52 -0.31
C GLY A 13 -14.55 -14.16 0.32
N VAL A 14 -15.54 -13.42 -0.22
CA VAL A 14 -15.99 -12.15 0.40
C VAL A 14 -16.68 -12.44 1.73
N LEU A 15 -17.57 -13.44 1.79
CA LEU A 15 -18.22 -13.87 3.03
C LEU A 15 -17.20 -14.36 4.07
N PHE A 16 -16.20 -15.13 3.65
CA PHE A 16 -15.11 -15.54 4.53
C PHE A 16 -14.41 -14.34 5.15
N CYS A 17 -14.03 -13.33 4.36
CA CYS A 17 -13.39 -12.11 4.87
C CYS A 17 -14.32 -11.33 5.81
N LEU A 18 -15.62 -11.29 5.54
CA LEU A 18 -16.62 -10.69 6.41
C LEU A 18 -16.67 -11.40 7.77
N ILE A 19 -16.73 -12.74 7.77
CA ILE A 19 -16.77 -13.56 9.00
C ILE A 19 -15.50 -13.34 9.84
N VAL A 20 -14.33 -13.20 9.23
CA VAL A 20 -13.07 -12.92 9.92
C VAL A 20 -13.00 -11.47 10.43
N ALA A 21 -13.56 -10.53 9.68
CA ALA A 21 -13.54 -9.11 10.03
C ALA A 21 -14.39 -8.79 11.27
N ILE A 22 -15.50 -9.49 11.51
CA ILE A 22 -16.38 -9.25 12.66
C ILE A 22 -15.64 -9.47 13.98
N PRO A 23 -15.08 -10.65 14.29
CA PRO A 23 -14.35 -10.86 15.55
C PRO A 23 -13.09 -9.98 15.65
N ALA A 24 -12.40 -9.71 14.53
CA ALA A 24 -11.25 -8.81 14.51
C ALA A 24 -11.65 -7.37 14.91
N THR A 25 -12.80 -6.89 14.44
CA THR A 25 -13.32 -5.56 14.80
C THR A 25 -13.72 -5.52 16.28
N LEU A 26 -14.38 -6.58 16.79
CA LEU A 26 -14.81 -6.65 18.18
C LEU A 26 -13.61 -6.68 19.13
N LEU A 27 -12.61 -7.51 18.85
CA LEU A 27 -11.38 -7.59 19.62
C LEU A 27 -10.56 -6.29 19.54
N GLY A 28 -10.51 -5.67 18.35
CA GLY A 28 -9.83 -4.39 18.18
C GLY A 28 -10.45 -3.25 18.99
N LYS A 29 -11.76 -3.30 19.28
CA LYS A 29 -12.43 -2.36 20.20
C LYS A 29 -12.13 -2.66 21.68
N GLN A 30 -11.82 -3.90 22.03
CA GLN A 30 -11.48 -4.29 23.42
C GLN A 30 -9.99 -4.09 23.70
N ILE A 31 -9.13 -4.33 22.71
CA ILE A 31 -7.67 -4.22 22.82
C ILE A 31 -7.22 -3.09 21.86
N GLU A 32 -7.42 -1.85 22.30
CA GLU A 32 -7.13 -0.64 21.51
C GLU A 32 -5.66 -0.56 21.06
N VAL A 33 -4.73 -1.10 21.87
CA VAL A 33 -3.28 -1.13 21.57
C VAL A 33 -2.95 -1.86 20.27
N VAL A 34 -3.77 -2.82 19.82
CA VAL A 34 -3.51 -3.63 18.61
C VAL A 34 -4.39 -3.18 17.44
N GLY A 35 -5.64 -2.85 17.71
CA GLY A 35 -6.62 -2.41 16.71
C GLY A 35 -7.16 -3.52 15.80
N GLY A 36 -8.37 -3.30 15.27
CA GLY A 36 -9.08 -4.26 14.41
C GLY A 36 -8.31 -4.71 13.17
N PRO A 37 -7.69 -3.80 12.39
CA PRO A 37 -6.96 -4.16 11.17
C PRO A 37 -5.79 -5.12 11.42
N VAL A 38 -5.08 -4.96 12.53
CA VAL A 38 -3.95 -5.83 12.91
C VAL A 38 -4.46 -7.22 13.28
N PHE A 39 -5.52 -7.32 14.09
CA PHE A 39 -6.16 -8.62 14.37
C PHE A 39 -6.65 -9.30 13.09
N ALA A 40 -7.22 -8.56 12.16
CA ALA A 40 -7.69 -9.11 10.91
C ALA A 40 -6.55 -9.71 10.06
N ILE A 41 -5.41 -9.02 9.97
CA ILE A 41 -4.21 -9.56 9.29
C ILE A 41 -3.75 -10.85 9.98
N LEU A 42 -3.60 -10.82 11.30
CA LEU A 42 -3.12 -11.98 12.08
C LEU A 42 -4.07 -13.19 11.96
N PHE A 43 -5.38 -12.97 12.07
CA PHE A 43 -6.36 -14.02 11.88
C PHE A 43 -6.33 -14.58 10.46
N GLY A 44 -6.24 -13.70 9.45
CA GLY A 44 -6.08 -14.12 8.06
C GLY A 44 -4.85 -15.00 7.88
N MET A 45 -3.70 -14.61 8.40
CA MET A 45 -2.44 -15.36 8.32
C MET A 45 -2.53 -16.72 9.04
N VAL A 46 -3.08 -16.76 10.25
CA VAL A 46 -3.26 -18.03 10.99
C VAL A 46 -4.20 -18.96 10.24
N LEU A 47 -5.32 -18.45 9.73
CA LEU A 47 -6.25 -19.23 8.93
C LEU A 47 -5.62 -19.73 7.63
N ALA A 48 -4.73 -18.95 7.01
CA ALA A 48 -3.98 -19.37 5.82
C ALA A 48 -3.06 -20.57 6.10
N LEU A 49 -2.52 -20.71 7.31
CA LEU A 49 -1.70 -21.86 7.72
C LEU A 49 -2.54 -23.11 8.01
N VAL A 50 -3.75 -22.92 8.54
CA VAL A 50 -4.64 -24.03 8.95
C VAL A 50 -5.47 -24.58 7.79
N PHE A 51 -5.86 -23.71 6.83
CA PHE A 51 -6.72 -24.12 5.72
C PHE A 51 -5.96 -24.94 4.67
N PRO A 52 -6.47 -26.14 4.27
CA PRO A 52 -5.90 -26.93 3.19
C PRO A 52 -5.89 -26.15 1.86
N LYS A 53 -4.89 -26.41 1.01
CA LYS A 53 -4.71 -25.71 -0.28
C LYS A 53 -5.98 -25.71 -1.15
N ASN A 54 -6.68 -26.82 -1.24
CA ASN A 54 -7.92 -26.96 -2.03
C ASN A 54 -9.02 -25.98 -1.58
N HIS A 55 -9.15 -25.73 -0.27
CA HIS A 55 -10.15 -24.78 0.26
C HIS A 55 -9.69 -23.33 0.03
N ARG A 56 -8.37 -23.07 0.12
CA ARG A 56 -7.82 -21.75 -0.20
C ARG A 56 -8.07 -21.37 -1.66
N GLU A 57 -7.93 -22.30 -2.60
CA GLU A 57 -8.21 -22.08 -4.02
C GLU A 57 -9.67 -21.72 -4.28
N GLN A 58 -10.61 -22.37 -3.59
CA GLN A 58 -12.05 -22.06 -3.72
C GLN A 58 -12.41 -20.65 -3.22
N LEU A 59 -11.66 -20.12 -2.23
CA LEU A 59 -11.87 -18.80 -1.67
C LEU A 59 -11.06 -17.71 -2.39
N ALA A 60 -10.02 -18.10 -3.15
CA ALA A 60 -9.01 -17.20 -3.70
C ALA A 60 -9.59 -16.06 -4.54
N ALA A 61 -10.58 -16.32 -5.38
CA ALA A 61 -11.21 -15.30 -6.23
C ALA A 61 -11.89 -14.20 -5.39
N GLY A 62 -12.63 -14.55 -4.34
CA GLY A 62 -13.30 -13.61 -3.46
C GLY A 62 -12.35 -12.90 -2.51
N VAL A 63 -11.36 -13.62 -1.97
CA VAL A 63 -10.31 -13.04 -1.11
C VAL A 63 -9.48 -12.01 -1.88
N THR A 64 -9.05 -12.34 -3.12
CA THR A 64 -8.33 -11.40 -3.99
C THR A 64 -9.21 -10.20 -4.37
N TYR A 65 -10.50 -10.39 -4.58
CA TYR A 65 -11.44 -9.29 -4.82
C TYR A 65 -11.52 -8.38 -3.58
N THR A 66 -11.62 -8.95 -2.38
CA THR A 66 -11.71 -8.20 -1.12
C THR A 66 -10.43 -7.40 -0.86
N SER A 67 -9.26 -8.02 -0.97
CA SER A 67 -7.97 -7.36 -0.74
C SER A 67 -7.68 -6.21 -1.71
N LYS A 68 -8.26 -6.24 -2.93
CA LYS A 68 -8.01 -5.22 -3.96
C LYS A 68 -9.18 -4.26 -4.14
N LYS A 69 -10.39 -4.77 -4.40
CA LYS A 69 -11.54 -3.93 -4.77
C LYS A 69 -12.27 -3.38 -3.57
N VAL A 70 -12.52 -4.20 -2.53
CA VAL A 70 -13.18 -3.70 -1.31
C VAL A 70 -12.29 -2.67 -0.62
N LEU A 71 -10.95 -2.86 -0.62
CA LEU A 71 -10.01 -1.84 -0.14
C LEU A 71 -10.10 -0.52 -0.94
N GLN A 72 -10.17 -0.61 -2.29
CA GLN A 72 -10.34 0.59 -3.12
C GLN A 72 -11.64 1.31 -2.79
N TYR A 73 -12.74 0.59 -2.57
CA TYR A 73 -14.02 1.19 -2.14
C TYR A 73 -13.90 1.83 -0.76
N ALA A 74 -13.22 1.17 0.18
CA ALA A 74 -12.95 1.75 1.50
C ALA A 74 -12.21 3.09 1.40
N VAL A 75 -11.15 3.15 0.60
CA VAL A 75 -10.39 4.39 0.38
C VAL A 75 -11.24 5.47 -0.29
N ILE A 76 -12.09 5.13 -1.26
CA ILE A 76 -13.01 6.09 -1.89
C ILE A 76 -13.99 6.65 -0.85
N LEU A 77 -14.59 5.78 -0.02
CA LEU A 77 -15.50 6.20 1.05
C LEU A 77 -14.81 7.09 2.09
N LEU A 78 -13.53 6.86 2.36
CA LEU A 78 -12.76 7.70 3.27
C LEU A 78 -12.67 9.16 2.78
N GLY A 79 -12.71 9.39 1.46
CA GLY A 79 -12.73 10.73 0.86
C GLY A 79 -13.93 11.58 1.31
N PHE A 80 -15.06 10.96 1.69
CA PHE A 80 -16.18 11.68 2.28
C PHE A 80 -15.92 12.20 3.71
N GLY A 81 -14.87 11.72 4.37
CA GLY A 81 -14.43 12.22 5.68
C GLY A 81 -13.57 13.48 5.63
N MET A 82 -13.16 13.92 4.44
CA MET A 82 -12.20 15.01 4.24
C MET A 82 -12.74 16.08 3.31
N ASN A 83 -12.29 17.32 3.49
CA ASN A 83 -12.49 18.37 2.51
C ASN A 83 -11.27 18.55 1.57
N LEU A 84 -11.50 19.16 0.42
CA LEU A 84 -10.47 19.34 -0.61
C LEU A 84 -9.27 20.16 -0.12
N SER A 85 -9.51 21.17 0.73
CA SER A 85 -8.44 22.00 1.32
C SER A 85 -7.48 21.16 2.18
N GLN A 86 -8.03 20.24 2.99
CA GLN A 86 -7.21 19.32 3.80
C GLN A 86 -6.37 18.40 2.91
N ILE A 87 -6.93 17.88 1.81
CA ILE A 87 -6.19 17.03 0.87
C ILE A 87 -5.04 17.81 0.24
N LEU A 88 -5.27 19.02 -0.24
CA LEU A 88 -4.25 19.84 -0.87
C LEU A 88 -3.15 20.24 0.12
N SER A 89 -3.52 20.67 1.34
CA SER A 89 -2.59 21.05 2.38
C SER A 89 -1.68 19.87 2.80
N LYS A 90 -2.28 18.73 3.16
CA LYS A 90 -1.51 17.54 3.57
C LYS A 90 -0.68 16.97 2.42
N GLY A 91 -1.22 16.98 1.19
CA GLY A 91 -0.48 16.58 0.00
C GLY A 91 0.76 17.46 -0.21
N ALA A 92 0.61 18.78 -0.18
CA ALA A 92 1.72 19.72 -0.35
C ALA A 92 2.78 19.58 0.75
N GLN A 93 2.36 19.47 2.01
CA GLN A 93 3.25 19.30 3.17
C GLN A 93 4.10 18.02 3.05
N SER A 94 3.55 16.96 2.48
CA SER A 94 4.24 15.67 2.33
C SER A 94 5.24 15.62 1.17
N LEU A 95 5.17 16.54 0.19
CA LEU A 95 5.98 16.49 -1.03
C LEU A 95 7.49 16.43 -0.78
N PRO A 96 8.11 17.26 0.10
CA PRO A 96 9.55 17.19 0.35
C PRO A 96 9.97 15.81 0.88
N ILE A 97 9.20 15.24 1.81
CA ILE A 97 9.46 13.92 2.39
C ILE A 97 9.27 12.82 1.34
N ILE A 98 8.23 12.92 0.50
CA ILE A 98 7.98 11.99 -0.60
C ILE A 98 9.16 11.98 -1.58
N VAL A 99 9.63 13.16 -2.02
CA VAL A 99 10.76 13.26 -2.95
C VAL A 99 12.02 12.67 -2.35
N ALA A 100 12.32 12.98 -1.08
CA ALA A 100 13.47 12.45 -0.37
C ALA A 100 13.41 10.92 -0.24
N THR A 101 12.27 10.37 0.17
CA THR A 101 12.09 8.91 0.37
C THR A 101 12.12 8.14 -0.95
N ILE A 102 11.54 8.68 -2.03
CA ILE A 102 11.62 8.11 -3.37
C ILE A 102 13.08 8.07 -3.84
N SER A 103 13.77 9.19 -3.76
CA SER A 103 15.18 9.29 -4.16
C SER A 103 16.05 8.33 -3.38
N THR A 104 15.87 8.25 -2.06
CA THR A 104 16.61 7.32 -1.19
C THR A 104 16.42 5.86 -1.61
N SER A 105 15.19 5.44 -1.86
CA SER A 105 14.90 4.06 -2.30
C SER A 105 15.58 3.74 -3.62
N LEU A 106 15.46 4.63 -4.60
CA LEU A 106 16.04 4.41 -5.93
C LEU A 106 17.57 4.40 -5.88
N VAL A 107 18.19 5.28 -5.08
CA VAL A 107 19.65 5.31 -4.88
C VAL A 107 20.12 4.03 -4.20
N ILE A 108 19.47 3.60 -3.11
CA ILE A 108 19.81 2.35 -2.43
C ILE A 108 19.69 1.16 -3.38
N ALA A 109 18.58 1.05 -4.12
CA ALA A 109 18.38 -0.04 -5.08
C ALA A 109 19.46 -0.04 -6.17
N PHE A 110 19.83 1.12 -6.69
CA PHE A 110 20.87 1.26 -7.71
C PHE A 110 22.27 0.85 -7.20
N VAL A 111 22.63 1.32 -6.00
CA VAL A 111 23.94 1.01 -5.39
C VAL A 111 24.02 -0.48 -5.03
N LEU A 112 23.03 -1.00 -4.32
CA LEU A 112 23.02 -2.37 -3.85
C LEU A 112 22.83 -3.39 -4.99
N CYS A 113 22.17 -3.02 -6.08
CA CYS A 113 22.15 -3.84 -7.30
C CYS A 113 23.55 -4.23 -7.74
N ARG A 114 24.50 -3.28 -7.74
CA ARG A 114 25.89 -3.51 -8.12
C ARG A 114 26.69 -4.22 -7.04
N VAL A 115 26.59 -3.77 -5.80
CA VAL A 115 27.36 -4.33 -4.67
C VAL A 115 26.99 -5.78 -4.39
N MET A 116 25.70 -6.11 -4.44
CA MET A 116 25.20 -7.45 -4.13
C MET A 116 25.06 -8.35 -5.36
N ASN A 117 25.35 -7.84 -6.57
CA ASN A 117 25.10 -8.54 -7.84
C ASN A 117 23.65 -9.09 -7.93
N VAL A 118 22.66 -8.25 -7.65
CA VAL A 118 21.25 -8.57 -7.86
C VAL A 118 20.91 -8.32 -9.34
N PRO A 119 20.12 -9.18 -10.01
CA PRO A 119 19.68 -8.93 -11.38
C PRO A 119 19.04 -7.55 -11.51
N GLY A 120 19.45 -6.77 -12.51
CA GLY A 120 19.09 -5.36 -12.67
C GLY A 120 17.58 -5.13 -12.75
N LYS A 121 16.84 -6.03 -13.42
CA LYS A 121 15.38 -5.96 -13.51
C LYS A 121 14.72 -6.13 -12.13
N ILE A 122 15.15 -7.11 -11.34
CA ILE A 122 14.64 -7.34 -9.97
C ILE A 122 14.97 -6.12 -9.08
N ALA A 123 16.20 -5.62 -9.13
CA ALA A 123 16.60 -4.46 -8.34
C ALA A 123 15.80 -3.20 -8.71
N THR A 124 15.54 -2.98 -10.00
CA THR A 124 14.67 -1.89 -10.47
C THR A 124 13.26 -2.05 -9.96
N LEU A 125 12.67 -3.25 -10.07
CA LEU A 125 11.31 -3.52 -9.58
C LEU A 125 11.19 -3.34 -8.07
N VAL A 126 12.17 -3.84 -7.29
CA VAL A 126 12.19 -3.65 -5.82
C VAL A 126 12.38 -2.18 -5.47
N GLY A 127 13.29 -1.47 -6.13
CA GLY A 127 13.54 -0.05 -5.92
C GLY A 127 12.31 0.82 -6.21
N VAL A 128 11.68 0.62 -7.36
CA VAL A 128 10.46 1.34 -7.77
C VAL A 128 9.27 0.93 -6.90
N GLY A 129 9.12 -0.35 -6.59
CA GLY A 129 8.08 -0.83 -5.68
C GLY A 129 8.20 -0.22 -4.29
N SER A 130 9.41 -0.19 -3.72
CA SER A 130 9.67 0.45 -2.42
C SER A 130 9.48 1.96 -2.48
N SER A 131 9.81 2.61 -3.60
CA SER A 131 9.77 4.07 -3.71
C SER A 131 8.38 4.65 -3.86
N ILE A 132 7.38 3.90 -4.37
CA ILE A 132 6.06 4.47 -4.73
C ILE A 132 4.92 3.79 -3.97
N CYS A 133 4.36 2.72 -4.54
CA CYS A 133 3.13 2.07 -4.04
C CYS A 133 3.18 0.53 -4.09
N GLY A 134 4.35 -0.05 -3.99
CA GLY A 134 4.52 -1.49 -3.93
C GLY A 134 4.16 -2.19 -5.25
N GLY A 135 3.27 -3.15 -5.17
CA GLY A 135 2.89 -4.00 -6.29
C GLY A 135 2.33 -3.26 -7.51
N SER A 136 1.62 -2.15 -7.32
CA SER A 136 1.09 -1.34 -8.44
C SER A 136 2.21 -0.69 -9.25
N ALA A 137 3.25 -0.19 -8.56
CA ALA A 137 4.42 0.40 -9.22
C ALA A 137 5.23 -0.68 -9.96
N ILE A 138 5.38 -1.87 -9.37
CA ILE A 138 6.00 -3.01 -10.03
C ILE A 138 5.23 -3.40 -11.29
N ALA A 139 3.90 -3.55 -11.20
CA ALA A 139 3.06 -3.93 -12.33
C ALA A 139 3.08 -2.90 -13.49
N ALA A 140 3.21 -1.62 -13.17
CA ALA A 140 3.35 -0.57 -14.19
C ALA A 140 4.76 -0.51 -14.79
N THR A 141 5.79 -0.84 -14.01
CA THR A 141 7.19 -0.76 -14.44
C THR A 141 7.63 -2.02 -15.20
N ALA A 142 7.13 -3.19 -14.81
CA ALA A 142 7.54 -4.47 -15.38
C ALA A 142 7.47 -4.54 -16.91
N PRO A 143 6.37 -4.14 -17.58
CA PRO A 143 6.32 -4.13 -19.05
C PRO A 143 7.23 -3.07 -19.68
N VAL A 144 7.62 -2.04 -18.94
CA VAL A 144 8.53 -0.99 -19.43
C VAL A 144 9.96 -1.50 -19.53
N ILE A 145 10.37 -2.34 -18.57
CA ILE A 145 11.74 -2.91 -18.51
C ILE A 145 11.80 -4.36 -19.04
N ASP A 146 10.70 -4.84 -19.62
CA ASP A 146 10.58 -6.21 -20.14
C ASP A 146 10.94 -7.27 -19.09
N ALA A 147 10.37 -7.13 -17.88
CA ALA A 147 10.56 -8.08 -16.80
C ALA A 147 9.68 -9.31 -16.96
N ASP A 148 10.21 -10.48 -16.64
CA ASP A 148 9.47 -11.73 -16.69
C ASP A 148 8.59 -11.95 -15.43
N ASP A 149 7.67 -12.93 -15.52
CA ASP A 149 6.72 -13.22 -14.43
C ASP A 149 7.42 -13.64 -13.13
N ARG A 150 8.58 -14.28 -13.20
CA ARG A 150 9.38 -14.71 -12.05
C ARG A 150 10.01 -13.51 -11.35
N GLU A 151 10.59 -12.59 -12.12
CA GLU A 151 11.18 -11.35 -11.62
C GLU A 151 10.12 -10.49 -10.94
N ILE A 152 8.92 -10.37 -11.56
CA ILE A 152 7.76 -9.67 -11.03
C ILE A 152 7.30 -10.31 -9.72
N ALA A 153 7.09 -11.61 -9.70
CA ALA A 153 6.63 -12.33 -8.51
C ALA A 153 7.62 -12.21 -7.34
N GLN A 154 8.91 -12.28 -7.62
CA GLN A 154 9.94 -12.13 -6.60
C GLN A 154 9.99 -10.72 -6.02
N ALA A 155 9.94 -9.69 -6.85
CA ALA A 155 9.91 -8.30 -6.40
C ALA A 155 8.64 -8.00 -5.58
N ILE A 156 7.46 -8.45 -6.03
CA ILE A 156 6.20 -8.29 -5.30
C ILE A 156 6.27 -8.97 -3.93
N SER A 157 6.82 -10.19 -3.86
CA SER A 157 6.95 -10.94 -2.61
C SER A 157 7.80 -10.21 -1.58
N VAL A 158 8.95 -9.66 -2.01
CA VAL A 158 9.84 -8.87 -1.14
C VAL A 158 9.12 -7.64 -0.58
N ILE A 159 8.46 -6.87 -1.44
CA ILE A 159 7.74 -5.66 -1.03
C ILE A 159 6.59 -6.01 -0.07
N PHE A 160 5.86 -7.08 -0.35
CA PHE A 160 4.75 -7.51 0.49
C PHE A 160 5.20 -7.92 1.89
N LEU A 161 6.33 -8.63 2.00
CA LEU A 161 6.91 -9.02 3.28
C LEU A 161 7.14 -7.80 4.19
N PHE A 162 7.85 -6.79 3.68
CA PHE A 162 8.15 -5.59 4.49
C PHE A 162 6.94 -4.72 4.74
N ASN A 163 5.94 -4.72 3.87
CA ASN A 163 4.69 -4.03 4.10
C ASN A 163 3.87 -4.64 5.25
N VAL A 164 3.80 -5.97 5.33
CA VAL A 164 3.14 -6.65 6.45
C VAL A 164 3.87 -6.37 7.76
N ILE A 165 5.20 -6.47 7.76
CA ILE A 165 6.01 -6.13 8.94
C ILE A 165 5.78 -4.67 9.36
N ALA A 166 5.79 -3.73 8.42
CA ALA A 166 5.55 -2.32 8.70
C ALA A 166 4.16 -2.07 9.28
N ALA A 167 3.12 -2.71 8.74
CA ALA A 167 1.74 -2.56 9.24
C ALA A 167 1.59 -2.99 10.70
N LEU A 168 2.36 -4.01 11.12
CA LEU A 168 2.33 -4.55 12.48
C LEU A 168 3.23 -3.77 13.45
N VAL A 169 4.41 -3.35 12.99
CA VAL A 169 5.48 -2.81 13.85
C VAL A 169 5.42 -1.28 13.96
N PHE A 170 5.09 -0.57 12.88
CA PHE A 170 5.20 0.89 12.86
C PHE A 170 4.28 1.63 13.83
N PRO A 171 3.04 1.19 14.12
CA PRO A 171 2.22 1.86 15.12
C PRO A 171 2.88 1.86 16.50
N THR A 172 3.40 0.72 16.93
CA THR A 172 4.13 0.60 18.20
C THR A 172 5.45 1.37 18.16
N LEU A 173 6.21 1.27 17.07
CA LEU A 173 7.46 2.00 16.88
C LEU A 173 7.25 3.52 16.93
N GLY A 174 6.20 4.03 16.27
CA GLY A 174 5.84 5.43 16.30
C GLY A 174 5.53 5.95 17.69
N GLY A 175 4.80 5.16 18.49
CA GLY A 175 4.56 5.45 19.90
C GLY A 175 5.84 5.45 20.74
N MET A 176 6.75 4.50 20.53
CA MET A 176 8.05 4.46 21.22
C MET A 176 8.96 5.64 20.86
N LEU A 177 8.87 6.14 19.62
CA LEU A 177 9.60 7.32 19.16
C LEU A 177 8.95 8.65 19.58
N GLY A 178 7.77 8.61 20.20
CA GLY A 178 7.03 9.80 20.61
C GLY A 178 6.51 10.66 19.45
N LEU A 179 6.19 10.03 18.32
CA LEU A 179 5.64 10.75 17.18
C LEU A 179 4.26 11.34 17.51
N THR A 180 4.01 12.57 17.07
CA THR A 180 2.66 13.15 17.10
C THR A 180 1.74 12.44 16.11
N ASN A 181 0.44 12.67 16.22
CA ASN A 181 -0.53 12.14 15.25
C ASN A 181 -0.21 12.60 13.81
N GLU A 182 0.24 13.83 13.63
CA GLU A 182 0.64 14.36 12.33
C GLU A 182 1.93 13.71 11.84
N GLY A 183 2.95 13.61 12.70
CA GLY A 183 4.21 12.94 12.41
C GLY A 183 4.00 11.48 12.02
N PHE A 184 3.17 10.74 12.78
CA PHE A 184 2.88 9.35 12.42
C PHE A 184 2.12 9.22 11.10
N GLY A 185 1.20 10.12 10.79
CA GLY A 185 0.49 10.14 9.51
C GLY A 185 1.43 10.33 8.32
N LEU A 186 2.38 11.26 8.41
CA LEU A 186 3.43 11.48 7.42
C LEU A 186 4.38 10.26 7.34
N PHE A 187 4.81 9.73 8.48
CA PHE A 187 5.67 8.55 8.53
C PHE A 187 5.02 7.34 7.88
N ALA A 188 3.81 6.98 8.28
CA ALA A 188 3.08 5.84 7.70
C ALA A 188 2.87 6.02 6.19
N GLY A 189 2.43 7.19 5.74
CA GLY A 189 2.19 7.48 4.33
C GLY A 189 3.44 7.46 3.44
N THR A 190 4.60 7.85 3.99
CA THR A 190 5.87 7.94 3.25
C THR A 190 6.80 6.76 3.44
N ALA A 191 6.77 6.04 4.57
CA ALA A 191 7.67 4.92 4.85
C ALA A 191 7.09 3.55 4.52
N ILE A 192 5.76 3.38 4.52
CA ILE A 192 5.10 2.14 4.11
C ILE A 192 4.81 2.18 2.61
N ASN A 193 5.12 1.08 1.90
CA ASN A 193 5.08 1.12 0.43
C ASN A 193 3.69 0.84 -0.15
N ASP A 194 2.86 0.02 0.48
CA ASP A 194 1.55 -0.34 -0.04
C ASP A 194 0.42 0.42 0.68
N THR A 195 -0.61 0.82 -0.08
CA THR A 195 -1.76 1.56 0.47
C THR A 195 -2.51 0.76 1.53
N SER A 196 -2.64 -0.55 1.37
CA SER A 196 -3.31 -1.41 2.34
C SER A 196 -2.60 -1.43 3.68
N SER A 197 -1.28 -1.52 3.67
CA SER A 197 -0.46 -1.53 4.88
C SER A 197 -0.40 -0.15 5.55
N VAL A 198 -0.45 0.94 4.77
CA VAL A 198 -0.60 2.31 5.31
C VAL A 198 -1.94 2.43 6.04
N THR A 199 -3.03 2.00 5.42
CA THR A 199 -4.35 2.07 6.05
C THR A 199 -4.44 1.18 7.29
N ALA A 200 -3.79 0.01 7.29
CA ALA A 200 -3.72 -0.87 8.45
C ALA A 200 -2.96 -0.20 9.62
N ALA A 201 -1.74 0.31 9.36
CA ALA A 201 -0.92 0.97 10.38
C ALA A 201 -1.61 2.22 10.93
N ALA A 202 -2.15 3.08 10.06
CA ALA A 202 -2.82 4.31 10.46
C ALA A 202 -4.13 4.04 11.23
N SER A 203 -4.90 3.02 10.85
CA SER A 203 -6.10 2.61 11.59
C SER A 203 -5.77 1.97 12.94
N ALA A 204 -4.65 1.25 13.04
CA ALA A 204 -4.14 0.75 14.32
C ALA A 204 -3.73 1.91 15.24
N TRP A 205 -3.04 2.92 14.69
CA TRP A 205 -2.70 4.14 15.43
C TRP A 205 -3.95 4.86 15.94
N ASP A 206 -4.96 5.06 15.08
CA ASP A 206 -6.23 5.68 15.46
C ASP A 206 -6.96 4.90 16.57
N SER A 207 -6.79 3.57 16.61
CA SER A 207 -7.32 2.74 17.69
C SER A 207 -6.59 2.96 19.02
N MET A 208 -5.26 3.19 18.98
CA MET A 208 -4.45 3.50 20.17
C MET A 208 -4.61 4.95 20.65
N HIS A 209 -5.00 5.87 19.75
CA HIS A 209 -5.12 7.31 20.01
C HIS A 209 -6.51 7.81 19.55
N PRO A 210 -7.56 7.61 20.35
CA PRO A 210 -8.92 8.00 19.98
C PRO A 210 -9.01 9.49 19.59
N GLY A 211 -9.60 9.76 18.42
CA GLY A 211 -9.73 11.13 17.89
C GLY A 211 -8.53 11.62 17.04
N ALA A 212 -7.48 10.82 16.85
CA ALA A 212 -6.29 11.22 16.09
C ALA A 212 -6.55 11.46 14.60
N ASN A 213 -7.45 10.68 13.97
CA ASN A 213 -7.81 10.77 12.54
C ASN A 213 -6.61 10.63 11.58
N VAL A 214 -5.60 9.86 11.97
CA VAL A 214 -4.37 9.66 11.21
C VAL A 214 -4.60 8.86 9.94
N LEU A 215 -5.60 7.96 9.93
CA LEU A 215 -5.98 7.19 8.76
C LEU A 215 -6.26 8.08 7.53
N GLU A 216 -6.93 9.21 7.73
CA GLU A 216 -7.24 10.16 6.66
C GLU A 216 -5.96 10.82 6.14
N SER A 217 -5.16 11.39 7.03
CA SER A 217 -3.92 12.11 6.66
C SER A 217 -2.89 11.18 6.01
N ALA A 218 -2.64 10.01 6.59
CA ALA A 218 -1.72 9.01 6.03
C ALA A 218 -2.18 8.53 4.64
N THR A 219 -3.51 8.39 4.44
CA THR A 219 -4.07 8.02 3.13
C THR A 219 -3.79 9.11 2.10
N VAL A 220 -4.01 10.38 2.40
CA VAL A 220 -3.70 11.49 1.48
C VAL A 220 -2.22 11.49 1.10
N VAL A 221 -1.33 11.42 2.09
CA VAL A 221 0.12 11.36 1.87
C VAL A 221 0.48 10.20 0.94
N LYS A 222 -0.10 9.02 1.20
CA LYS A 222 0.13 7.83 0.36
C LYS A 222 -0.42 7.98 -1.05
N LEU A 223 -1.60 8.54 -1.23
CA LEU A 223 -2.18 8.77 -2.55
C LEU A 223 -1.37 9.80 -3.34
N THR A 224 -0.88 10.87 -2.69
CA THR A 224 0.04 11.85 -3.30
C THR A 224 1.32 11.17 -3.79
N ARG A 225 1.93 10.30 -2.95
CA ARG A 225 3.11 9.53 -3.35
C ARG A 225 2.83 8.58 -4.52
N THR A 226 1.64 8.00 -4.58
CA THR A 226 1.25 7.07 -5.64
C THR A 226 1.24 7.75 -7.02
N LEU A 227 0.96 9.05 -7.11
CA LEU A 227 1.01 9.80 -8.37
C LEU A 227 2.42 9.86 -8.98
N ALA A 228 3.47 9.67 -8.18
CA ALA A 228 4.85 9.61 -8.67
C ALA A 228 5.11 8.41 -9.62
N ILE A 229 4.19 7.44 -9.71
CA ILE A 229 4.26 6.35 -10.69
C ILE A 229 4.33 6.88 -12.13
N ILE A 230 3.62 7.99 -12.41
CA ILE A 230 3.53 8.58 -13.75
C ILE A 230 4.90 9.10 -14.21
N PRO A 231 5.55 10.06 -13.51
CA PRO A 231 6.84 10.56 -13.95
C PRO A 231 7.94 9.49 -13.91
N ILE A 232 7.94 8.58 -12.93
CA ILE A 232 8.98 7.55 -12.82
C ILE A 232 8.88 6.53 -13.96
N THR A 233 7.69 6.02 -14.26
CA THR A 233 7.50 5.09 -15.38
C THR A 233 7.78 5.76 -16.74
N LEU A 234 7.46 7.05 -16.88
CA LEU A 234 7.79 7.82 -18.07
C LEU A 234 9.31 7.95 -18.25
N VAL A 235 10.04 8.32 -17.19
CA VAL A 235 11.52 8.42 -17.24
C VAL A 235 12.14 7.06 -17.60
N LEU A 236 11.66 5.97 -16.98
CA LEU A 236 12.13 4.61 -17.31
C LEU A 236 11.83 4.24 -18.76
N ALA A 237 10.65 4.56 -19.29
CA ALA A 237 10.29 4.32 -20.69
C ALA A 237 11.21 5.09 -21.65
N CYS A 238 11.47 6.36 -21.37
CA CYS A 238 12.42 7.17 -22.15
C CYS A 238 13.84 6.61 -22.09
N TRP A 239 14.28 6.16 -20.92
CA TRP A 239 15.58 5.52 -20.74
C TRP A 239 15.71 4.24 -21.56
N GLN A 240 14.71 3.36 -21.51
CA GLN A 240 14.70 2.12 -22.29
C GLN A 240 14.71 2.40 -23.81
N MET A 241 13.92 3.36 -24.27
CA MET A 241 13.95 3.78 -25.69
C MET A 241 15.31 4.30 -26.12
N HIS A 242 16.00 5.05 -25.25
CA HIS A 242 17.35 5.54 -25.54
C HIS A 242 18.37 4.39 -25.65
N LEU A 243 18.31 3.41 -24.75
CA LEU A 243 19.15 2.22 -24.81
C LEU A 243 18.90 1.38 -26.06
N ALA A 244 17.63 1.14 -26.42
CA ALA A 244 17.28 0.36 -27.60
C ALA A 244 17.73 1.03 -28.90
N ARG A 245 17.62 2.39 -29.02
CA ARG A 245 18.16 3.13 -30.15
C ARG A 245 19.68 2.99 -30.28
N LYS A 246 20.41 3.02 -29.16
CA LYS A 246 21.87 2.79 -29.16
C LYS A 246 22.25 1.38 -29.59
N ALA A 247 21.38 0.39 -29.34
CA ALA A 247 21.58 -1.00 -29.76
C ALA A 247 21.13 -1.32 -31.18
N GLY A 248 20.65 -0.30 -31.94
CA GLY A 248 20.19 -0.46 -33.34
C GLY A 248 18.84 -1.14 -33.50
N GLY A 249 18.03 -1.21 -32.43
CA GLY A 249 16.70 -1.83 -32.43
C GLY A 249 15.54 -0.84 -32.49
N ASP A 250 14.42 -1.27 -33.07
CA ASP A 250 13.14 -0.55 -33.00
C ASP A 250 12.48 -0.71 -31.62
N ALA A 251 12.55 0.32 -30.78
CA ALA A 251 11.92 0.34 -29.47
C ALA A 251 10.43 0.68 -29.58
N LYS A 252 9.57 -0.31 -29.44
CA LYS A 252 8.13 -0.06 -29.18
C LYS A 252 7.95 0.26 -27.70
N SER A 253 7.65 1.53 -27.38
CA SER A 253 7.26 1.93 -26.02
C SER A 253 5.89 1.33 -25.68
N THR A 254 5.83 0.46 -24.68
CA THR A 254 4.56 -0.14 -24.14
C THR A 254 3.98 0.71 -23.01
N PHE A 255 4.41 1.97 -22.87
CA PHE A 255 3.89 2.86 -21.84
C PHE A 255 2.42 3.19 -22.08
N SER A 256 1.57 2.89 -21.10
CA SER A 256 0.15 3.24 -21.10
C SER A 256 -0.21 4.06 -19.88
N LEU A 257 -0.44 5.34 -20.05
CA LEU A 257 -0.87 6.27 -19.00
C LEU A 257 -2.16 5.76 -18.30
N LYS A 258 -3.08 5.17 -19.07
CA LYS A 258 -4.33 4.60 -18.54
C LYS A 258 -4.10 3.43 -17.57
N ARG A 259 -3.04 2.64 -17.75
CA ARG A 259 -2.67 1.55 -16.84
C ARG A 259 -1.91 2.05 -15.61
N ALA A 260 -1.15 3.13 -15.76
CA ALA A 260 -0.36 3.72 -14.69
C ALA A 260 -1.22 4.53 -13.70
N PHE A 261 -2.34 5.12 -14.15
CA PHE A 261 -3.17 5.98 -13.31
C PHE A 261 -4.16 5.19 -12.44
N PRO A 262 -4.06 5.27 -11.10
CA PRO A 262 -4.95 4.56 -10.19
C PRO A 262 -6.30 5.30 -10.08
N MET A 263 -7.32 4.83 -10.81
CA MET A 263 -8.64 5.47 -10.89
C MET A 263 -9.33 5.69 -9.54
N PHE A 264 -9.07 4.86 -8.54
CA PHE A 264 -9.66 5.02 -7.20
C PHE A 264 -9.19 6.31 -6.51
N VAL A 265 -8.01 6.84 -6.85
CA VAL A 265 -7.52 8.14 -6.35
C VAL A 265 -8.40 9.28 -6.88
N LEU A 266 -8.79 9.21 -8.16
CA LEU A 266 -9.72 10.19 -8.73
C LEU A 266 -11.06 10.17 -8.00
N PHE A 267 -11.62 8.97 -7.74
CA PHE A 267 -12.88 8.84 -7.01
C PHE A 267 -12.77 9.28 -5.54
N PHE A 268 -11.62 9.06 -4.89
CA PHE A 268 -11.35 9.59 -3.56
C PHE A 268 -11.40 11.13 -3.54
N VAL A 269 -10.70 11.79 -4.49
CA VAL A 269 -10.73 13.25 -4.63
C VAL A 269 -12.13 13.74 -4.96
N LEU A 270 -12.85 13.05 -5.86
CA LEU A 270 -14.22 13.40 -6.21
C LEU A 270 -15.16 13.33 -4.99
N ALA A 271 -15.04 12.30 -4.16
CA ALA A 271 -15.80 12.17 -2.92
C ALA A 271 -15.53 13.36 -1.98
N SER A 272 -14.27 13.77 -1.86
CA SER A 272 -13.88 14.95 -1.09
C SER A 272 -14.41 16.27 -1.69
N VAL A 273 -14.44 16.41 -3.01
CA VAL A 273 -15.06 17.56 -3.70
C VAL A 273 -16.55 17.62 -3.39
N ILE A 274 -17.25 16.48 -3.47
CA ILE A 274 -18.69 16.39 -3.13
C ILE A 274 -18.91 16.84 -1.70
N THR A 275 -18.12 16.35 -0.73
CA THR A 275 -18.24 16.76 0.68
C THR A 275 -17.99 18.26 0.86
N THR A 276 -17.01 18.81 0.15
CA THR A 276 -16.64 20.24 0.23
C THR A 276 -17.73 21.14 -0.36
N VAL A 277 -18.22 20.80 -1.56
CA VAL A 277 -19.21 21.63 -2.28
C VAL A 277 -20.59 21.53 -1.65
N LEU A 278 -21.04 20.34 -1.27
CA LEU A 278 -22.35 20.12 -0.66
C LEU A 278 -22.36 20.34 0.86
N GLN A 279 -21.20 20.61 1.47
CA GLN A 279 -21.04 20.78 2.92
C GLN A 279 -21.76 19.67 3.71
N LEU A 280 -21.49 18.41 3.34
CA LEU A 280 -22.18 17.25 3.91
C LEU A 280 -22.07 17.24 5.44
N PRO A 281 -23.20 17.12 6.16
CA PRO A 281 -23.19 17.10 7.62
C PRO A 281 -22.55 15.83 8.17
N ALA A 282 -22.04 15.90 9.40
CA ALA A 282 -21.42 14.78 10.09
C ALA A 282 -22.35 13.56 10.22
N SER A 283 -23.67 13.77 10.29
CA SER A 283 -24.67 12.69 10.31
C SER A 283 -24.63 11.78 9.07
N ILE A 284 -24.17 12.29 7.94
CA ILE A 284 -23.99 11.51 6.69
C ILE A 284 -22.56 10.99 6.58
N THR A 285 -21.57 11.83 6.87
CA THR A 285 -20.16 11.46 6.65
C THR A 285 -19.63 10.48 7.69
N ALA A 286 -20.10 10.54 8.95
CA ALA A 286 -19.64 9.62 10.00
C ALA A 286 -20.01 8.14 9.74
N PRO A 287 -21.25 7.77 9.36
CA PRO A 287 -21.56 6.38 8.99
C PRO A 287 -20.76 5.88 7.78
N ILE A 288 -20.53 6.74 6.79
CA ILE A 288 -19.71 6.40 5.61
C ILE A 288 -18.26 6.09 6.03
N LYS A 289 -17.70 6.90 6.94
CA LYS A 289 -16.35 6.71 7.49
C LYS A 289 -16.25 5.40 8.28
N GLU A 290 -17.24 5.08 9.11
CA GLU A 290 -17.27 3.80 9.85
C GLU A 290 -17.38 2.58 8.90
N LEU A 291 -18.20 2.68 7.85
CA LEU A 291 -18.28 1.67 6.80
C LEU A 291 -16.91 1.49 6.08
N SER A 292 -16.23 2.60 5.79
CA SER A 292 -14.88 2.59 5.22
C SER A 292 -13.90 1.83 6.12
N LYS A 293 -13.88 2.15 7.43
CA LYS A 293 -13.02 1.45 8.40
C LYS A 293 -13.31 -0.04 8.45
N PHE A 294 -14.58 -0.43 8.45
CA PHE A 294 -14.95 -1.85 8.44
C PHE A 294 -14.51 -2.56 7.15
N PHE A 295 -14.62 -1.93 5.99
CA PHE A 295 -14.11 -2.48 4.73
C PHE A 295 -12.59 -2.60 4.74
N ILE A 296 -11.86 -1.71 5.43
CA ILE A 296 -10.42 -1.85 5.66
C ILE A 296 -10.14 -3.12 6.46
N VAL A 297 -10.86 -3.37 7.56
CA VAL A 297 -10.69 -4.59 8.36
C VAL A 297 -10.95 -5.85 7.52
N MET A 298 -12.01 -5.86 6.69
CA MET A 298 -12.25 -6.97 5.74
C MET A 298 -11.09 -7.17 4.76
N ALA A 299 -10.57 -6.08 4.21
CA ALA A 299 -9.44 -6.15 3.28
C ALA A 299 -8.17 -6.65 3.97
N MET A 300 -7.94 -6.28 5.23
CA MET A 300 -6.81 -6.77 6.03
C MET A 300 -6.90 -8.27 6.30
N ALA A 301 -8.10 -8.79 6.61
CA ALA A 301 -8.32 -10.24 6.73
C ALA A 301 -7.97 -10.97 5.42
N ALA A 302 -8.40 -10.42 4.28
CA ALA A 302 -8.09 -10.96 2.97
C ALA A 302 -6.59 -10.94 2.65
N ILE A 303 -5.89 -9.85 3.00
CA ILE A 303 -4.45 -9.70 2.81
C ILE A 303 -3.70 -10.70 3.67
N GLY A 304 -4.06 -10.82 4.96
CA GLY A 304 -3.49 -11.82 5.85
C GLY A 304 -3.64 -13.24 5.29
N PHE A 305 -4.83 -13.60 4.82
CA PHE A 305 -5.11 -14.92 4.25
C PHE A 305 -4.36 -15.21 2.94
N ASN A 306 -4.10 -14.18 2.13
CA ASN A 306 -3.29 -14.30 0.91
C ASN A 306 -1.78 -14.30 1.18
N THR A 307 -1.34 -14.02 2.40
CA THR A 307 0.08 -13.93 2.74
C THR A 307 0.63 -15.28 3.17
N ASP A 308 1.52 -15.85 2.36
CA ASP A 308 2.30 -17.04 2.72
C ASP A 308 3.72 -16.64 3.12
N ILE A 309 3.88 -16.34 4.42
CA ILE A 309 5.17 -15.88 4.98
C ILE A 309 6.28 -16.91 4.76
N VAL A 310 5.98 -18.20 4.86
CA VAL A 310 6.97 -19.26 4.69
C VAL A 310 7.53 -19.27 3.28
N GLU A 311 6.64 -19.12 2.30
CA GLU A 311 7.04 -19.04 0.89
C GLU A 311 7.81 -17.76 0.57
N LEU A 312 7.36 -16.61 1.12
CA LEU A 312 8.01 -15.32 0.97
C LEU A 312 9.47 -15.35 1.46
N VAL A 313 9.72 -15.90 2.64
CA VAL A 313 11.07 -15.97 3.22
C VAL A 313 11.95 -16.98 2.48
N LYS A 314 11.41 -18.14 2.09
CA LYS A 314 12.20 -19.18 1.38
C LYS A 314 12.68 -18.77 -0.01
N LYS A 315 11.91 -17.96 -0.74
CA LYS A 315 12.24 -17.56 -2.13
C LYS A 315 13.12 -16.33 -2.25
N GLY A 316 13.41 -15.61 -1.15
CA GLY A 316 13.85 -14.23 -1.23
C GLY A 316 15.33 -13.95 -1.41
N GLY A 317 16.24 -14.70 -0.81
CA GLY A 317 17.69 -14.49 -0.95
C GLY A 317 18.17 -13.03 -0.96
N LYS A 318 19.06 -12.67 -1.90
CA LYS A 318 19.61 -11.31 -2.06
C LYS A 318 18.54 -10.22 -2.28
N PRO A 319 17.42 -10.42 -3.02
CA PRO A 319 16.34 -9.44 -3.15
C PRO A 319 15.66 -9.07 -1.83
N ILE A 320 15.58 -9.98 -0.84
CA ILE A 320 15.07 -9.63 0.50
C ILE A 320 15.99 -8.63 1.19
N ALA A 321 17.31 -8.86 1.15
CA ALA A 321 18.27 -7.95 1.75
C ALA A 321 18.24 -6.57 1.06
N LEU A 322 18.09 -6.53 -0.27
CA LEU A 322 17.88 -5.28 -1.02
C LEU A 322 16.61 -4.55 -0.57
N GLY A 323 15.49 -5.27 -0.50
CA GLY A 323 14.20 -4.71 -0.04
C GLY A 323 14.25 -4.22 1.40
N PHE A 324 14.93 -4.95 2.29
CA PHE A 324 15.18 -4.54 3.67
C PHE A 324 15.95 -3.22 3.76
N CYS A 325 17.05 -3.09 3.02
CA CYS A 325 17.83 -1.86 2.98
C CYS A 325 17.03 -0.68 2.42
N CYS A 326 16.24 -0.90 1.36
CA CYS A 326 15.33 0.13 0.85
C CYS A 326 14.31 0.54 1.91
N TRP A 327 13.68 -0.42 2.57
CA TRP A 327 12.65 -0.19 3.60
C TRP A 327 13.20 0.59 4.79
N ILE A 328 14.33 0.16 5.37
CA ILE A 328 14.99 0.89 6.46
C ILE A 328 15.43 2.29 6.00
N GLY A 329 16.05 2.39 4.81
CA GLY A 329 16.49 3.68 4.27
C GLY A 329 15.35 4.68 4.10
N ILE A 330 14.18 4.22 3.61
CA ILE A 330 12.98 5.04 3.49
C ILE A 330 12.45 5.45 4.87
N ALA A 331 12.40 4.53 5.83
CA ALA A 331 11.93 4.81 7.19
C ALA A 331 12.83 5.84 7.88
N CYS A 332 14.15 5.65 7.83
CA CYS A 332 15.12 6.61 8.39
C CYS A 332 15.03 7.97 7.68
N MET A 333 14.92 8.00 6.34
CA MET A 333 14.79 9.25 5.59
C MET A 333 13.49 9.98 5.92
N SER A 334 12.38 9.25 6.05
CA SER A 334 11.09 9.84 6.43
C SER A 334 11.18 10.50 7.82
N LEU A 335 11.72 9.80 8.82
CA LEU A 335 11.89 10.33 10.17
C LEU A 335 12.88 11.50 10.20
N GLY A 336 14.01 11.37 9.50
CA GLY A 336 15.02 12.43 9.42
C GLY A 336 14.47 13.71 8.78
N MET A 337 13.71 13.60 7.71
CA MET A 337 13.06 14.75 7.06
C MET A 337 12.02 15.41 7.96
N GLN A 338 11.24 14.61 8.71
CA GLN A 338 10.27 15.15 9.67
C GLN A 338 10.96 15.92 10.78
N HIS A 339 12.06 15.39 11.30
CA HIS A 339 12.87 16.08 12.31
C HIS A 339 13.41 17.42 11.79
N VAL A 340 13.95 17.44 10.56
CA VAL A 340 14.45 18.67 9.92
C VAL A 340 13.35 19.69 9.66
N LEU A 341 12.14 19.23 9.33
CA LEU A 341 10.97 20.09 9.06
C LEU A 341 10.22 20.51 10.34
N GLY A 342 10.63 20.01 11.52
CA GLY A 342 9.96 20.30 12.79
C GLY A 342 8.55 19.66 12.90
N ILE A 343 8.32 18.57 12.19
CA ILE A 343 7.06 17.82 12.20
C ILE A 343 7.34 16.47 12.86
N TRP A 344 7.35 16.43 14.18
CA TRP A 344 7.68 15.21 14.92
C TRP A 344 6.49 14.71 15.75
#